data_d7fb040575ebc30c3b78bc40802bf972
#
_entry.id   d7fb040575ebc30c3b78bc40802bf972
#
_cell.length_a   1.000
_cell.length_b   1.000
_cell.length_c   1.000
_cell.angle_alpha   90.00
_cell.angle_beta   90.00
_cell.angle_gamma   90.00
#
_symmetry.space_group_name_H-M   'P 1'
#
loop_
_entity.id
_entity.type
_entity.pdbx_description
1 polymer ?
#
loop_
_entity_poly.entity_id
_entity_poly.type
_entity_poly.pdbx_seq_one_letter_code
_entity_poly.pdbx_strand_id
1 'polypeptide(L)'
;MSINIAAGEKLAVVGAINPATIANTEIFSTVVDMSKWHQLLGVAMLGNMAAETIDFKAYSCNSDGSSSVALKSCTQLAANAATNDNTQLVISVRAEDLSASGKQYVRFGLVTGGATGGPAAVLALGVDAHYQPASDNDLASVQQIKL
;
A
#
# COMPACT_ATOMS: atom_id res chain seq x y z
N MET A 1 -19.81 -20.28 6.15
CA MET A 1 -19.31 -19.12 6.92
C MET A 1 -18.26 -19.60 7.90
N SER A 2 -17.06 -19.14 7.75
CA SER A 2 -15.96 -19.51 8.66
C SER A 2 -15.77 -18.40 9.68
N ILE A 3 -16.20 -18.66 10.91
CA ILE A 3 -16.18 -17.66 11.98
C ILE A 3 -14.89 -17.75 12.81
N ASN A 4 -14.20 -18.89 12.75
CA ASN A 4 -13.04 -19.19 13.58
C ASN A 4 -11.69 -19.14 12.85
N ILE A 5 -11.61 -18.47 11.70
CA ILE A 5 -10.35 -18.24 11.02
C ILE A 5 -9.65 -17.05 11.69
N ALA A 6 -8.41 -17.22 12.11
CA ALA A 6 -7.61 -16.16 12.67
C ALA A 6 -7.40 -15.01 11.65
N ALA A 7 -7.29 -13.78 12.13
CA ALA A 7 -7.08 -12.63 11.26
C ALA A 7 -5.84 -12.81 10.36
N GLY A 8 -4.77 -13.40 10.87
CA GLY A 8 -3.56 -13.70 10.11
C GLY A 8 -3.74 -14.74 9.00
N GLU A 9 -4.85 -15.47 9.00
CA GLU A 9 -5.21 -16.39 7.92
C GLU A 9 -6.15 -15.76 6.88
N LYS A 10 -6.81 -14.64 7.25
CA LYS A 10 -7.71 -13.89 6.36
C LYS A 10 -7.03 -12.81 5.57
N LEU A 11 -5.92 -12.30 6.09
CA LEU A 11 -5.13 -11.23 5.53
C LEU A 11 -3.75 -11.74 5.17
N ALA A 12 -3.12 -11.11 4.19
CA ALA A 12 -1.73 -11.35 3.88
C ALA A 12 -0.99 -10.02 3.67
N VAL A 13 0.27 -9.97 4.07
CA VAL A 13 1.17 -8.87 3.76
C VAL A 13 1.70 -9.10 2.35
N VAL A 14 1.18 -8.38 1.37
CA VAL A 14 1.44 -8.64 -0.05
C VAL A 14 2.27 -7.56 -0.73
N GLY A 15 2.50 -6.45 -0.06
CA GLY A 15 3.36 -5.38 -0.55
C GLY A 15 3.84 -4.50 0.60
N ALA A 16 4.97 -3.85 0.39
CA ALA A 16 5.52 -2.92 1.36
C ALA A 16 6.42 -1.88 0.71
N ILE A 17 6.47 -0.71 1.32
CA ILE A 17 7.61 0.21 1.27
C ILE A 17 8.25 0.13 2.65
N ASN A 18 9.48 -0.36 2.73
CA ASN A 18 10.17 -0.48 4.01
C ASN A 18 10.41 0.90 4.64
N PRO A 19 10.41 0.99 5.98
CA PRO A 19 10.66 2.24 6.67
C PRO A 19 11.97 2.88 6.20
N ALA A 20 11.86 4.08 5.65
CA ALA A 20 12.98 4.86 5.14
C ALA A 20 12.59 6.34 5.11
N THR A 21 13.58 7.20 4.98
CA THR A 21 13.31 8.62 4.68
C THR A 21 12.88 8.74 3.23
N ILE A 22 11.70 9.31 3.02
CA ILE A 22 11.12 9.57 1.70
C ILE A 22 11.17 11.05 1.44
N ALA A 23 11.84 11.47 0.38
CA ALA A 23 12.03 12.87 0.03
C ALA A 23 12.08 13.04 -1.49
N ASN A 24 11.30 13.95 -2.04
CA ASN A 24 11.29 14.42 -3.43
C ASN A 24 11.35 13.35 -4.55
N THR A 25 11.19 12.09 -4.19
CA THR A 25 11.14 10.97 -5.13
C THR A 25 9.99 10.07 -4.74
N GLU A 26 9.15 9.70 -5.69
CA GLU A 26 8.09 8.75 -5.42
C GLU A 26 8.68 7.35 -5.25
N ILE A 27 8.42 6.74 -4.12
CA ILE A 27 8.83 5.38 -3.80
C ILE A 27 7.61 4.48 -3.92
N PHE A 28 7.80 3.33 -4.55
CA PHE A 28 6.72 2.39 -4.83
C PHE A 28 6.85 1.13 -3.99
N SER A 29 5.71 0.60 -3.60
CA SER A 29 5.62 -0.74 -3.01
C SER A 29 5.93 -1.82 -4.05
N THR A 30 6.12 -3.04 -3.59
CA THR A 30 6.06 -4.22 -4.43
C THR A 30 4.73 -4.28 -5.18
N VAL A 31 4.75 -4.85 -6.37
CA VAL A 31 3.57 -5.02 -7.22
C VAL A 31 2.72 -6.17 -6.68
N VAL A 32 1.43 -5.96 -6.57
CA VAL A 32 0.46 -6.95 -6.08
C VAL A 32 -0.41 -7.44 -7.23
N ASP A 33 -0.52 -8.76 -7.35
CA ASP A 33 -1.39 -9.40 -8.33
C ASP A 33 -2.82 -9.49 -7.80
N MET A 34 -3.72 -8.69 -8.35
CA MET A 34 -5.12 -8.62 -7.94
C MET A 34 -5.96 -9.80 -8.42
N SER A 35 -5.42 -10.71 -9.22
CA SER A 35 -6.14 -11.97 -9.54
C SER A 35 -6.31 -12.88 -8.33
N LYS A 36 -5.53 -12.65 -7.28
CA LYS A 36 -5.56 -13.43 -6.04
C LYS A 36 -6.45 -12.82 -4.95
N TRP A 37 -6.88 -11.57 -5.13
CA TRP A 37 -7.53 -10.79 -4.08
C TRP A 37 -8.78 -10.08 -4.59
N HIS A 38 -9.83 -10.05 -3.77
CA HIS A 38 -10.99 -9.20 -4.02
C HIS A 38 -10.72 -7.75 -3.63
N GLN A 39 -9.92 -7.56 -2.59
CA GLN A 39 -9.60 -6.24 -2.06
C GLN A 39 -8.13 -6.14 -1.66
N LEU A 40 -7.61 -4.92 -1.70
CA LEU A 40 -6.27 -4.58 -1.26
C LEU A 40 -6.37 -3.32 -0.38
N LEU A 41 -5.74 -3.35 0.77
CA LEU A 41 -5.67 -2.23 1.70
C LEU A 41 -4.23 -1.73 1.77
N GLY A 42 -4.01 -0.50 1.36
CA GLY A 42 -2.72 0.19 1.54
C GLY A 42 -2.78 1.12 2.73
N VAL A 43 -1.83 0.98 3.63
CA VAL A 43 -1.65 1.86 4.80
C VAL A 43 -0.28 2.51 4.73
N ALA A 44 -0.24 3.82 4.61
CA ALA A 44 0.98 4.60 4.74
C ALA A 44 1.10 5.08 6.18
N MET A 45 2.24 4.85 6.80
CA MET A 45 2.56 5.33 8.14
C MET A 45 3.64 6.39 8.03
N LEU A 46 3.33 7.59 8.48
CA LEU A 46 4.23 8.73 8.49
C LEU A 46 4.84 8.89 9.89
N GLY A 47 6.13 9.11 9.95
CA GLY A 47 6.82 9.45 11.20
C GLY A 47 6.92 10.96 11.38
N ASN A 48 8.07 11.41 11.86
CA ASN A 48 8.35 12.83 12.03
C ASN A 48 8.73 13.46 10.68
N MET A 49 7.77 14.12 10.04
CA MET A 49 7.88 14.63 8.68
C MET A 49 8.34 16.09 8.66
N ALA A 50 9.07 16.48 7.62
CA ALA A 50 9.30 17.89 7.35
C ALA A 50 7.99 18.58 6.91
N ALA A 51 7.99 19.93 6.97
CA ALA A 51 6.85 20.73 6.51
C ALA A 51 6.76 20.74 4.98
N GLU A 52 6.44 19.62 4.40
CA GLU A 52 6.34 19.38 2.97
C GLU A 52 4.99 18.72 2.62
N THR A 53 4.57 18.85 1.37
CA THR A 53 3.37 18.16 0.89
C THR A 53 3.60 16.65 0.84
N ILE A 54 2.55 15.88 1.06
CA ILE A 54 2.62 14.42 1.04
C ILE A 54 1.51 13.89 0.15
N ASP A 55 1.88 13.04 -0.80
CA ASP A 55 0.96 12.35 -1.70
C ASP A 55 1.08 10.84 -1.51
N PHE A 56 -0.07 10.20 -1.31
CA PHE A 56 -0.20 8.74 -1.27
C PHE A 56 -1.22 8.28 -2.30
N LYS A 57 -0.80 7.38 -3.19
CA LYS A 57 -1.60 6.95 -4.34
C LYS A 57 -1.52 5.45 -4.55
N ALA A 58 -2.60 4.89 -5.10
CA ALA A 58 -2.63 3.55 -5.64
C ALA A 58 -2.63 3.62 -7.17
N TYR A 59 -1.82 2.78 -7.80
CA TYR A 59 -1.69 2.71 -9.26
C TYR A 59 -2.05 1.33 -9.78
N SER A 60 -2.73 1.27 -10.91
CA SER A 60 -2.74 0.07 -11.74
C SER A 60 -1.47 0.04 -12.60
N CYS A 61 -0.90 -1.12 -12.80
CA CYS A 61 0.36 -1.26 -13.53
C CYS A 61 0.48 -2.62 -14.22
N ASN A 62 1.55 -2.80 -14.98
CA ASN A 62 1.95 -4.11 -15.48
C ASN A 62 2.63 -4.93 -14.37
N SER A 63 2.89 -6.20 -14.63
CA SER A 63 3.52 -7.11 -13.65
C SER A 63 4.91 -6.65 -13.17
N ASP A 64 5.60 -5.89 -13.99
CA ASP A 64 6.91 -5.29 -13.68
C ASP A 64 6.82 -3.89 -13.05
N GLY A 65 5.60 -3.39 -12.80
CA GLY A 65 5.36 -2.05 -12.29
C GLY A 65 5.37 -0.95 -13.35
N SER A 66 5.65 -1.27 -14.60
CA SER A 66 5.63 -0.29 -15.69
C SER A 66 4.22 0.18 -16.05
N SER A 67 4.14 1.23 -16.85
CA SER A 67 2.87 1.79 -17.36
C SER A 67 1.85 2.06 -16.25
N SER A 68 2.30 2.62 -15.14
CA SER A 68 1.43 2.93 -13.99
C SER A 68 0.44 4.03 -14.31
N VAL A 69 -0.81 3.79 -13.95
CA VAL A 69 -1.91 4.77 -14.04
C VAL A 69 -2.56 4.89 -12.67
N ALA A 70 -2.72 6.12 -12.18
CA ALA A 70 -3.34 6.36 -10.89
C ALA A 70 -4.80 5.85 -10.87
N LEU A 71 -5.12 5.00 -9.90
CA LEU A 71 -6.47 4.50 -9.64
C LEU A 71 -7.18 5.33 -8.58
N LYS A 72 -6.51 5.53 -7.45
CA LYS A 72 -7.01 6.27 -6.29
C LYS A 72 -5.89 7.07 -5.68
N SER A 73 -6.24 8.22 -5.14
CA SER A 73 -5.30 9.09 -4.43
C SER A 73 -5.94 9.61 -3.16
N CYS A 74 -5.18 9.63 -2.07
CA CYS A 74 -5.55 10.47 -0.94
C CYS A 74 -5.47 11.94 -1.36
N THR A 75 -6.25 12.80 -0.72
CA THR A 75 -6.07 14.24 -0.85
C THR A 75 -4.66 14.57 -0.36
N GLN A 76 -3.92 15.35 -1.16
CA GLN A 76 -2.57 15.78 -0.78
C GLN A 76 -2.58 16.46 0.58
N LEU A 77 -1.71 16.01 1.48
CA LEU A 77 -1.52 16.69 2.74
C LEU A 77 -0.73 18.00 2.51
N ALA A 78 -1.23 19.08 3.08
CA ALA A 78 -0.56 20.36 3.01
C ALA A 78 0.78 20.32 3.77
N ALA A 79 1.71 21.20 3.39
CA ALA A 79 3.03 21.30 3.99
C ALA A 79 2.96 21.80 5.44
N ASN A 80 2.74 20.90 6.38
CA ASN A 80 2.63 21.20 7.81
C ASN A 80 3.13 20.01 8.66
N ALA A 81 4.34 20.10 9.18
CA ALA A 81 4.92 19.07 10.05
C ALA A 81 4.04 18.79 11.28
N ALA A 82 3.52 19.82 11.93
CA ALA A 82 2.74 19.66 13.16
C ALA A 82 1.46 18.81 12.97
N THR A 83 0.86 18.81 11.78
CA THR A 83 -0.35 18.03 11.48
C THR A 83 -0.05 16.72 10.77
N ASN A 84 1.10 16.59 10.11
CA ASN A 84 1.46 15.42 9.32
C ASN A 84 2.29 14.39 10.11
N ASP A 85 2.93 14.83 11.20
CA ASP A 85 3.74 13.94 12.03
C ASP A 85 2.90 12.83 12.66
N ASN A 86 3.45 11.61 12.59
CA ASN A 86 2.86 10.42 13.22
C ASN A 86 1.41 10.12 12.78
N THR A 87 1.07 10.42 11.53
CA THR A 87 -0.25 10.18 10.94
C THR A 87 -0.24 9.00 9.98
N GLN A 88 -1.41 8.54 9.60
CA GLN A 88 -1.61 7.43 8.66
C GLN A 88 -2.53 7.86 7.52
N LEU A 89 -2.26 7.31 6.34
CA LEU A 89 -3.11 7.43 5.16
C LEU A 89 -3.54 6.03 4.71
N VAL A 90 -4.80 5.88 4.35
CA VAL A 90 -5.36 4.57 3.98
C VAL A 90 -6.04 4.66 2.63
N ILE A 91 -5.73 3.72 1.75
CA ILE A 91 -6.40 3.54 0.45
C ILE A 91 -6.88 2.09 0.35
N SER A 92 -8.14 1.91 0.03
CA SER A 92 -8.71 0.61 -0.32
C SER A 92 -8.92 0.52 -1.82
N VAL A 93 -8.45 -0.56 -2.42
CA VAL A 93 -8.62 -0.87 -3.84
C VAL A 93 -9.38 -2.19 -3.96
N ARG A 94 -10.43 -2.22 -4.79
CA ARG A 94 -11.15 -3.44 -5.15
C ARG A 94 -10.69 -3.94 -6.50
N ALA A 95 -10.80 -5.24 -6.72
CA ALA A 95 -10.46 -5.82 -8.01
C ALA A 95 -11.28 -5.21 -9.16
N GLU A 96 -12.53 -4.83 -8.91
CA GLU A 96 -13.40 -4.17 -9.88
C GLU A 96 -12.92 -2.75 -10.27
N ASP A 97 -12.15 -2.08 -9.42
CA ASP A 97 -11.60 -0.74 -9.72
C ASP A 97 -10.60 -0.78 -10.91
N LEU A 98 -10.06 -1.95 -11.21
CA LEU A 98 -9.12 -2.14 -12.33
C LEU A 98 -9.79 -2.34 -13.67
N SER A 99 -11.09 -2.57 -13.71
CA SER A 99 -11.81 -2.91 -14.95
C SER A 99 -11.62 -1.90 -16.07
N ALA A 100 -11.59 -0.61 -15.76
CA ALA A 100 -11.39 0.47 -16.74
C ALA A 100 -9.95 0.57 -17.24
N SER A 101 -8.96 0.08 -16.47
CA SER A 101 -7.54 0.17 -16.83
C SER A 101 -7.06 -0.98 -17.71
N GLY A 102 -7.79 -2.08 -17.75
CA GLY A 102 -7.38 -3.31 -18.43
C GLY A 102 -6.16 -3.98 -17.80
N LYS A 103 -5.80 -3.60 -16.58
CA LYS A 103 -4.62 -4.11 -15.86
C LYS A 103 -5.03 -4.95 -14.67
N GLN A 104 -4.11 -5.82 -14.24
CA GLN A 104 -4.36 -6.80 -13.18
C GLN A 104 -3.56 -6.51 -11.92
N TYR A 105 -2.55 -5.65 -12.00
CA TYR A 105 -1.61 -5.43 -10.92
C TYR A 105 -1.77 -4.04 -10.31
N VAL A 106 -1.50 -3.94 -9.01
CA VAL A 106 -1.56 -2.70 -8.23
C VAL A 106 -0.27 -2.50 -7.47
N ARG A 107 0.17 -1.25 -7.35
CA ARG A 107 1.21 -0.83 -6.42
C ARG A 107 0.84 0.49 -5.78
N PHE A 108 1.42 0.75 -4.62
CA PHE A 108 1.26 2.03 -3.92
C PHE A 108 2.49 2.90 -4.12
N GLY A 109 2.27 4.20 -4.24
CA GLY A 109 3.33 5.20 -4.31
C GLY A 109 3.19 6.23 -3.21
N LEU A 110 4.30 6.62 -2.61
CA LEU A 110 4.38 7.65 -1.58
C LEU A 110 5.51 8.62 -1.93
N VAL A 111 5.21 9.91 -1.87
CA VAL A 111 6.17 10.97 -2.17
C VAL A 111 5.93 12.19 -1.29
N THR A 112 7.02 12.87 -0.93
CA THR A 112 6.97 14.22 -0.35
C THR A 112 7.34 15.25 -1.40
N GLY A 113 6.79 16.46 -1.28
CA GLY A 113 7.01 17.55 -2.23
C GLY A 113 8.34 18.28 -2.10
N GLY A 114 9.15 17.95 -1.11
CA GLY A 114 10.41 18.60 -0.84
C GLY A 114 11.57 17.63 -0.60
N ALA A 115 12.78 18.19 -0.44
CA ALA A 115 14.00 17.40 -0.38
C ALA A 115 14.33 16.83 1.00
N THR A 116 13.68 17.28 2.05
CA THR A 116 13.96 16.84 3.43
C THR A 116 13.16 15.61 3.80
N GLY A 117 11.85 15.60 3.51
CA GLY A 117 10.96 14.48 3.76
C GLY A 117 10.91 14.02 5.21
N GLY A 118 10.81 12.74 5.42
CA GLY A 118 10.82 12.12 6.75
C GLY A 118 10.65 10.61 6.67
N PRO A 119 10.79 9.92 7.82
CA PRO A 119 10.65 8.49 7.88
C PRO A 119 9.19 8.10 7.63
N ALA A 120 8.98 7.21 6.69
CA ALA A 120 7.67 6.66 6.37
C ALA A 120 7.76 5.23 5.88
N ALA A 121 6.65 4.53 5.94
CA ALA A 121 6.52 3.17 5.45
C ALA A 121 5.12 2.95 4.86
N VAL A 122 4.98 1.99 3.99
CA VAL A 122 3.69 1.55 3.48
C VAL A 122 3.56 0.05 3.67
N LEU A 123 2.39 -0.38 4.10
CA LEU A 123 2.01 -1.78 4.20
C LEU A 123 0.82 -2.02 3.27
N ALA A 124 0.91 -3.01 2.41
CA ALA A 124 -0.20 -3.45 1.58
C ALA A 124 -0.70 -4.81 2.07
N LEU A 125 -1.97 -4.87 2.43
CA LEU A 125 -2.65 -6.07 2.90
C LEU A 125 -3.63 -6.56 1.83
N GLY A 126 -3.47 -7.83 1.44
CA GLY A 126 -4.46 -8.53 0.64
C GLY A 126 -5.62 -8.98 1.54
N VAL A 127 -6.84 -8.68 1.11
CA VAL A 127 -8.07 -8.97 1.85
C VAL A 127 -8.98 -9.80 0.95
N ASP A 128 -9.73 -10.71 1.55
CA ASP A 128 -10.63 -11.61 0.82
C ASP A 128 -9.91 -12.34 -0.32
N ALA A 129 -8.95 -13.18 0.04
CA ALA A 129 -8.24 -14.01 -0.92
C ALA A 129 -9.20 -14.96 -1.66
N HIS A 130 -8.96 -15.16 -2.96
CA HIS A 130 -9.72 -16.13 -3.77
C HIS A 130 -9.51 -17.55 -3.25
N TYR A 131 -8.36 -17.82 -2.65
CA TYR A 131 -8.03 -19.10 -2.03
C TYR A 131 -7.51 -18.90 -0.61
N GLN A 132 -7.92 -19.75 0.31
CA GLN A 132 -7.52 -19.70 1.72
C GLN A 132 -6.51 -20.83 2.02
N PRO A 133 -5.60 -20.65 3.00
CA PRO A 133 -5.43 -19.43 3.80
C PRO A 133 -4.72 -18.30 3.03
N ALA A 134 -5.09 -17.07 3.33
CA ALA A 134 -4.50 -15.90 2.68
C ALA A 134 -2.99 -15.78 2.95
N SER A 135 -2.54 -16.23 4.11
CA SER A 135 -1.13 -16.22 4.55
C SER A 135 -0.17 -16.98 3.62
N ASP A 136 -0.66 -17.89 2.78
CA ASP A 136 0.18 -18.55 1.77
C ASP A 136 0.73 -17.57 0.73
N ASN A 137 0.18 -16.36 0.67
CA ASN A 137 0.60 -15.31 -0.25
C ASN A 137 1.37 -14.18 0.44
N ASP A 138 1.77 -14.36 1.71
CA ASP A 138 2.61 -13.37 2.40
C ASP A 138 3.95 -13.18 1.68
N LEU A 139 4.46 -11.95 1.75
CA LEU A 139 5.83 -11.67 1.29
C LEU A 139 6.84 -12.52 2.07
N ALA A 140 7.92 -12.92 1.40
CA ALA A 140 9.03 -13.64 2.02
C ALA A 140 9.70 -12.87 3.18
N SER A 141 9.48 -11.56 3.26
CA SER A 141 9.92 -10.72 4.38
C SER A 141 9.12 -10.91 5.67
N VAL A 142 7.96 -11.57 5.61
CA VAL A 142 7.20 -11.94 6.81
C VAL A 142 7.93 -13.10 7.49
N GLN A 143 8.56 -12.83 8.63
CA GLN A 143 9.42 -13.79 9.32
C GLN A 143 8.65 -14.79 10.17
N GLN A 144 7.55 -14.35 10.77
CA GLN A 144 6.74 -15.18 11.65
C GLN A 144 5.27 -14.74 11.60
N ILE A 145 4.40 -15.72 11.63
CA ILE A 145 2.97 -15.52 11.87
C ILE A 145 2.62 -16.31 13.13
N LYS A 146 2.00 -15.65 14.09
CA LYS A 146 1.47 -16.29 15.27
C LYS A 146 -0.05 -16.17 15.26
N LEU A 147 -0.69 -17.31 15.14
CA LEU A 147 -2.16 -17.44 15.05
C LEU A 147 -2.78 -17.69 16.43
#